data_11194eb34d17ea886415a02b5a179c44
#
_entry.id   11194eb34d17ea886415a02b5a179c44
#
_cell.length_a   1.000
_cell.length_b   1.000
_cell.length_c   1.000
_cell.angle_alpha   90.00
_cell.angle_beta   90.00
_cell.angle_gamma   90.00
#
_symmetry.space_group_name_H-M   'P 1'
#
loop_
_entity.id
_entity.type
_entity.pdbx_description
1 polymer ?
#
loop_
_entity_poly.entity_id
_entity_poly.type
_entity_poly.pdbx_seq_one_letter_code
_entity_poly.pdbx_strand_id
1 'polypeptide(L)'
;LYANVSCADPNTRACKSAFGRHIVDTAADSNSSNTSSAVFAAGPAHSNWKSFMKTYLAVASASAALASLLVFASPTYAQGTTRSSAEAIVAAAAPAAPAAPQGVEDRSIRPFNVHVPQSDLDDLRRRIAATRWPDRETVADRSQGAQLDQLQALVRYWGTDYDWRRAEARLNALPQFVTTIDGVDIQFIHVRSRHPNALPLVITHGWPGSVFELLRVIGPLTDPTAYGGRAEDAFDVVIPTLPGYGFSGRPTETGWGPDRIARAWDVLMKRLGYTDYVAQGGDWGAVVTEAMGRQAPAGLRGIHVNLPAAVPPEVVAALGSGGPAPAGLTDQERAMFDALNGYYKKGTAAYGTFMTARPQAVGYGLTDSPAGLAGWLLVHPGFANWSFGSNPKQLPTKDDVLDDFTLYWLTNTAASSARLYWENAGKGVVSSAAQRTTEIPVPVGITVFPEEVYRAPQTWARRAFPTLSYFHEVEKGGHFAAWEQPEIFATEVRASFRPLRKAR
;
A
#
# COMPACT_ATOMS: atom_id res chain seq x y z
N LEU A 1 -41.22 34.47 -9.14
CA LEU A 1 -40.67 35.54 -10.00
C LEU A 1 -39.39 36.07 -9.37
N TYR A 2 -38.23 35.42 -9.67
CA TYR A 2 -36.93 35.98 -9.37
C TYR A 2 -36.30 36.36 -10.71
N ALA A 3 -36.01 37.64 -10.86
CA ALA A 3 -35.29 38.16 -12.00
C ALA A 3 -33.80 37.98 -11.76
N ASN A 4 -33.12 37.29 -12.68
CA ASN A 4 -31.66 37.22 -12.77
C ASN A 4 -31.11 38.58 -13.19
N VAL A 5 -30.32 39.23 -12.33
CA VAL A 5 -29.44 40.34 -12.69
C VAL A 5 -28.01 39.82 -12.81
N SER A 6 -27.49 39.74 -14.02
CA SER A 6 -26.11 39.43 -14.34
C SER A 6 -25.30 40.72 -14.32
N CYS A 7 -24.30 40.86 -13.43
CA CYS A 7 -23.33 41.95 -13.47
C CYS A 7 -22.12 41.53 -14.30
N ALA A 8 -21.85 42.25 -15.37
CA ALA A 8 -20.78 42.02 -16.33
C ALA A 8 -19.41 42.61 -15.95
N ASP A 9 -19.27 43.31 -14.78
CA ASP A 9 -17.97 43.86 -14.33
C ASP A 9 -17.98 44.06 -12.79
N PRO A 10 -17.06 43.45 -12.04
CA PRO A 10 -17.04 43.52 -10.56
C PRO A 10 -16.45 44.82 -9.98
N ASN A 11 -16.03 45.79 -10.78
CA ASN A 11 -15.32 47.00 -10.33
C ASN A 11 -16.13 48.31 -10.36
N THR A 12 -17.41 48.29 -10.64
CA THR A 12 -18.22 49.54 -10.64
C THR A 12 -18.79 49.85 -9.25
N ARG A 13 -18.78 51.15 -8.91
CA ARG A 13 -19.24 51.72 -7.61
C ARG A 13 -20.65 51.34 -7.15
N ALA A 14 -21.46 50.77 -8.02
CA ALA A 14 -22.87 50.40 -7.74
C ALA A 14 -23.01 49.04 -6.99
N CYS A 15 -22.00 48.17 -7.02
CA CYS A 15 -22.01 46.87 -6.32
C CYS A 15 -21.59 46.95 -4.84
N LYS A 16 -21.04 48.07 -4.37
CA LYS A 16 -20.55 48.20 -2.98
C LYS A 16 -21.59 48.69 -1.98
N SER A 17 -22.80 49.05 -2.40
CA SER A 17 -23.84 49.53 -1.50
C SER A 17 -24.90 48.50 -1.10
N ALA A 18 -24.83 47.26 -1.61
CA ALA A 18 -25.86 46.25 -1.34
C ALA A 18 -25.44 45.22 -0.24
N PHE A 19 -24.23 45.28 0.29
CA PHE A 19 -23.70 44.31 1.27
C PHE A 19 -23.29 44.91 2.63
N GLY A 20 -23.79 46.08 2.95
CA GLY A 20 -23.44 46.76 4.20
C GLY A 20 -24.65 47.27 4.97
N ARG A 21 -25.44 46.37 5.56
CA ARG A 21 -26.32 46.66 6.71
C ARG A 21 -27.11 45.41 7.09
N HIS A 22 -26.63 44.70 8.08
CA HIS A 22 -27.38 43.89 9.07
C HIS A 22 -26.39 43.13 9.96
N ILE A 23 -25.81 43.81 10.93
CA ILE A 23 -25.36 43.31 12.22
C ILE A 23 -25.10 44.58 13.08
N VAL A 24 -26.03 45.01 13.85
CA VAL A 24 -25.89 45.68 15.15
C VAL A 24 -27.30 45.67 15.80
N ASP A 25 -27.29 45.48 17.11
CA ASP A 25 -28.39 45.61 18.11
C ASP A 25 -29.12 44.33 18.50
N THR A 26 -28.60 43.72 19.56
CA THR A 26 -29.35 43.52 20.81
C THR A 26 -28.39 43.21 21.94
N ALA A 27 -28.01 44.24 22.67
CA ALA A 27 -27.52 44.14 24.05
C ALA A 27 -28.25 45.20 24.87
N ALA A 28 -29.03 44.78 25.84
CA ALA A 28 -29.29 45.52 27.09
C ALA A 28 -30.30 44.78 27.97
N ASP A 29 -29.85 44.66 29.23
CA ASP A 29 -30.65 44.65 30.46
C ASP A 29 -31.37 43.38 30.93
N SER A 30 -30.80 42.75 31.99
CA SER A 30 -31.39 42.97 33.34
C SER A 30 -30.52 42.29 34.44
N ASN A 31 -30.16 43.14 35.36
CA ASN A 31 -29.57 42.90 36.66
C ASN A 31 -30.58 42.23 37.63
N SER A 32 -30.18 41.18 38.35
CA SER A 32 -30.58 41.03 39.78
C SER A 32 -29.76 39.93 40.49
N SER A 33 -29.11 40.41 41.48
CA SER A 33 -28.49 39.78 42.63
C SER A 33 -29.14 38.51 43.20
N ASN A 34 -28.33 37.48 43.51
CA ASN A 34 -28.35 36.97 44.89
C ASN A 34 -27.06 36.17 45.21
N THR A 35 -26.44 36.63 46.31
CA THR A 35 -25.29 36.05 47.02
C THR A 35 -25.71 34.78 47.75
N SER A 36 -24.87 33.73 47.67
CA SER A 36 -24.70 32.77 48.76
C SER A 36 -23.31 32.18 48.72
N SER A 37 -22.50 32.62 49.62
CA SER A 37 -21.19 32.12 49.94
C SER A 37 -21.27 30.74 50.57
N ALA A 38 -20.59 29.73 49.98
CA ALA A 38 -20.21 28.53 50.71
C ALA A 38 -18.71 28.41 50.66
N VAL A 39 -18.10 28.67 51.80
CA VAL A 39 -16.69 28.45 52.11
C VAL A 39 -16.49 26.95 52.31
N PHE A 40 -15.69 26.31 51.43
CA PHE A 40 -15.11 25.03 51.76
C PHE A 40 -13.59 25.15 51.88
N ALA A 41 -13.15 24.81 53.09
CA ALA A 41 -11.77 24.85 53.56
C ALA A 41 -10.88 23.89 52.73
N ALA A 42 -9.73 24.40 52.28
CA ALA A 42 -8.64 23.62 51.73
C ALA A 42 -7.85 22.97 52.87
N GLY A 43 -7.83 21.63 52.92
CA GLY A 43 -6.91 20.85 53.73
C GLY A 43 -5.74 20.33 52.87
N PRO A 44 -4.54 20.21 53.43
CA PRO A 44 -3.32 19.93 52.67
C PRO A 44 -3.14 18.44 52.40
N ALA A 45 -3.16 18.03 51.10
CA ALA A 45 -2.76 16.71 50.67
C ALA A 45 -1.53 16.78 49.73
N HIS A 46 -0.39 17.18 50.30
CA HIS A 46 0.89 17.09 49.63
C HIS A 46 1.92 16.39 50.54
N SER A 47 1.94 15.04 50.56
CA SER A 47 3.10 14.32 51.11
C SER A 47 3.28 12.85 50.71
N ASN A 48 2.48 12.26 49.81
CA ASN A 48 2.64 10.83 49.47
C ASN A 48 3.09 10.50 48.05
N TRP A 49 3.17 11.46 47.14
CA TRP A 49 3.58 11.21 45.76
C TRP A 49 5.09 10.92 45.58
N LYS A 50 5.94 11.58 46.38
CA LYS A 50 7.40 11.38 46.33
C LYS A 50 7.87 10.05 46.89
N SER A 51 7.11 9.44 47.79
CA SER A 51 7.40 8.11 48.36
C SER A 51 7.01 7.00 47.37
N PHE A 52 5.91 7.16 46.66
CA PHE A 52 5.45 6.21 45.66
C PHE A 52 6.40 6.10 44.44
N MET A 53 6.93 7.23 43.97
CA MET A 53 7.93 7.27 42.87
C MET A 53 9.27 6.66 43.25
N LYS A 54 9.71 6.76 44.50
CA LYS A 54 10.97 6.13 44.94
C LYS A 54 10.88 4.62 45.04
N THR A 55 9.72 4.06 45.36
CA THR A 55 9.50 2.62 45.42
C THR A 55 9.38 2.02 44.00
N TYR A 56 8.79 2.74 43.05
CA TYR A 56 8.70 2.28 41.66
C TYR A 56 10.06 2.31 40.92
N LEU A 57 10.90 3.28 41.18
CA LEU A 57 12.26 3.35 40.65
C LEU A 57 13.21 2.30 41.23
N ALA A 58 13.00 1.89 42.48
CA ALA A 58 13.79 0.83 43.13
C ALA A 58 13.42 -0.59 42.61
N VAL A 59 12.15 -0.82 42.26
CA VAL A 59 11.70 -2.10 41.68
C VAL A 59 12.12 -2.23 40.22
N ALA A 60 12.13 -1.13 39.42
CA ALA A 60 12.59 -1.14 38.05
C ALA A 60 14.10 -1.38 37.90
N SER A 61 14.91 -0.90 38.86
CA SER A 61 16.37 -1.13 38.88
C SER A 61 16.76 -2.55 39.33
N ALA A 62 15.95 -3.21 40.15
CA ALA A 62 16.18 -4.60 40.58
C ALA A 62 15.87 -5.61 39.47
N SER A 63 14.91 -5.33 38.59
CA SER A 63 14.55 -6.21 37.45
C SER A 63 15.56 -6.14 36.33
N ALA A 64 16.29 -5.05 36.13
CA ALA A 64 17.33 -4.94 35.11
C ALA A 64 18.66 -5.61 35.54
N ALA A 65 18.92 -5.79 36.83
CA ALA A 65 20.14 -6.46 37.33
C ALA A 65 20.02 -8.00 37.34
N LEU A 66 18.82 -8.57 37.33
CA LEU A 66 18.64 -10.03 37.27
C LEU A 66 18.67 -10.62 35.84
N ALA A 67 18.55 -9.81 34.80
CA ALA A 67 18.59 -10.26 33.40
C ALA A 67 20.02 -10.39 32.83
N SER A 68 21.03 -9.91 33.54
CA SER A 68 22.44 -9.88 33.06
C SER A 68 23.33 -10.98 33.63
N LEU A 69 22.82 -11.93 34.42
CA LEU A 69 23.62 -12.95 35.13
C LEU A 69 23.30 -14.41 34.74
N LEU A 70 22.62 -14.65 33.60
CA LEU A 70 22.28 -16.00 33.13
C LEU A 70 22.96 -16.40 31.81
N VAL A 71 24.15 -15.90 31.53
CA VAL A 71 24.99 -16.44 30.45
C VAL A 71 26.33 -16.85 31.05
N PHE A 72 26.68 -18.13 30.87
CA PHE A 72 27.86 -18.87 31.30
C PHE A 72 27.79 -19.69 32.61
N ALA A 73 27.22 -20.89 32.50
CA ALA A 73 27.74 -22.08 33.17
C ALA A 73 27.24 -23.34 32.46
N SER A 74 28.13 -23.98 31.72
CA SER A 74 27.91 -25.34 31.24
C SER A 74 28.21 -26.31 32.39
N PRO A 75 27.34 -27.27 32.76
CA PRO A 75 27.76 -28.36 33.63
C PRO A 75 28.19 -29.55 32.81
N THR A 76 29.44 -29.97 33.00
CA THR A 76 29.92 -31.30 32.73
C THR A 76 29.19 -32.31 33.60
N TYR A 77 28.52 -33.31 33.01
CA TYR A 77 27.86 -34.38 33.73
C TYR A 77 28.77 -35.63 33.73
N ALA A 78 29.12 -36.03 34.93
CA ALA A 78 29.73 -37.34 35.21
C ALA A 78 28.62 -38.43 35.33
N GLN A 79 28.89 -39.61 34.80
CA GLN A 79 27.99 -40.77 34.86
C GLN A 79 27.79 -41.28 36.27
N GLY A 80 26.53 -41.52 36.63
CA GLY A 80 26.14 -42.27 37.85
C GLY A 80 24.81 -42.96 37.62
N THR A 81 24.87 -44.27 37.61
CA THR A 81 23.72 -45.20 37.42
C THR A 81 22.78 -45.20 38.62
N THR A 82 21.48 -45.01 38.41
CA THR A 82 20.40 -45.73 39.16
C THR A 82 19.12 -45.74 38.32
N ARG A 83 18.56 -46.92 38.12
CA ARG A 83 17.25 -47.20 37.51
C ARG A 83 16.10 -46.72 38.39
N SER A 84 15.17 -46.01 37.83
CA SER A 84 13.79 -45.96 38.30
C SER A 84 12.86 -45.81 37.08
N SER A 85 11.91 -46.72 37.04
CA SER A 85 10.92 -46.88 35.98
C SER A 85 9.90 -45.75 36.03
N ALA A 86 9.82 -44.92 34.98
CA ALA A 86 8.63 -44.16 34.65
C ALA A 86 8.48 -44.26 33.12
N GLU A 87 7.42 -44.92 32.69
CA GLU A 87 7.04 -45.06 31.29
C GLU A 87 6.81 -43.71 30.67
N ALA A 88 7.76 -43.23 29.85
CA ALA A 88 7.57 -42.11 28.97
C ALA A 88 6.80 -42.61 27.74
N ILE A 89 5.57 -42.16 27.57
CA ILE A 89 4.81 -42.30 26.33
C ILE A 89 5.56 -41.47 25.28
N VAL A 90 6.42 -42.11 24.51
CA VAL A 90 6.97 -41.58 23.28
C VAL A 90 5.85 -41.65 22.26
N ALA A 91 5.16 -40.53 22.02
CA ALA A 91 4.34 -40.37 20.83
C ALA A 91 5.28 -40.47 19.61
N ALA A 92 5.28 -41.63 18.96
CA ALA A 92 5.94 -41.84 17.70
C ALA A 92 5.35 -40.81 16.70
N ALA A 93 6.17 -39.87 16.28
CA ALA A 93 5.82 -39.02 15.14
C ALA A 93 5.54 -39.95 13.96
N ALA A 94 4.32 -39.93 13.45
CA ALA A 94 3.96 -40.63 12.25
C ALA A 94 4.96 -40.22 11.15
N PRO A 95 5.48 -41.14 10.32
CA PRO A 95 6.35 -40.75 9.22
C PRO A 95 5.58 -39.79 8.33
N ALA A 96 6.22 -38.66 8.00
CA ALA A 96 5.67 -37.70 7.05
C ALA A 96 5.24 -38.48 5.80
N ALA A 97 3.99 -38.32 5.39
CA ALA A 97 3.50 -38.92 4.17
C ALA A 97 4.47 -38.55 3.04
N PRO A 98 4.84 -39.52 2.16
CA PRO A 98 5.72 -39.20 1.03
C PRO A 98 5.06 -38.08 0.25
N ALA A 99 5.85 -37.03 -0.06
CA ALA A 99 5.39 -35.95 -0.92
C ALA A 99 4.80 -36.57 -2.19
N ALA A 100 3.57 -36.19 -2.54
CA ALA A 100 2.95 -36.63 -3.76
C ALA A 100 3.91 -36.35 -4.92
N PRO A 101 4.04 -37.25 -5.91
CA PRO A 101 4.92 -37.01 -7.05
C PRO A 101 4.54 -35.67 -7.64
N GLN A 102 5.50 -34.73 -7.71
CA GLN A 102 5.31 -33.43 -8.35
C GLN A 102 4.96 -33.72 -9.80
N GLY A 103 3.67 -33.65 -10.14
CA GLY A 103 3.21 -33.66 -11.52
C GLY A 103 3.96 -32.58 -12.28
N VAL A 104 4.23 -32.81 -13.57
CA VAL A 104 4.85 -31.82 -14.44
C VAL A 104 3.98 -30.54 -14.37
N GLU A 105 4.58 -29.42 -13.99
CA GLU A 105 3.90 -28.14 -13.89
C GLU A 105 3.22 -27.79 -15.22
N ASP A 106 1.94 -27.44 -15.18
CA ASP A 106 1.22 -26.95 -16.35
C ASP A 106 1.70 -25.56 -16.75
N ARG A 107 2.56 -25.52 -17.79
CA ARG A 107 3.13 -24.29 -18.33
C ARG A 107 2.26 -23.61 -19.37
N SER A 108 1.09 -24.18 -19.69
CA SER A 108 0.18 -23.62 -20.68
C SER A 108 -0.33 -22.25 -20.26
N ILE A 109 -0.57 -21.40 -21.24
CA ILE A 109 -1.27 -20.11 -21.05
C ILE A 109 -2.73 -20.35 -21.40
N ARG A 110 -3.59 -20.32 -20.40
CA ARG A 110 -5.02 -20.62 -20.53
C ARG A 110 -5.83 -19.32 -20.51
N PRO A 111 -6.84 -19.14 -21.36
CA PRO A 111 -7.76 -18.02 -21.25
C PRO A 111 -8.42 -17.98 -19.87
N PHE A 112 -8.64 -16.78 -19.36
CA PHE A 112 -9.31 -16.54 -18.09
C PHE A 112 -10.44 -15.53 -18.26
N ASN A 113 -11.59 -15.82 -17.70
CA ASN A 113 -12.73 -14.90 -17.63
C ASN A 113 -13.23 -14.85 -16.19
N VAL A 114 -13.49 -13.65 -15.72
CA VAL A 114 -14.10 -13.42 -14.40
C VAL A 114 -15.57 -13.82 -14.48
N HIS A 115 -15.99 -14.68 -13.57
CA HIS A 115 -17.39 -15.02 -13.37
C HIS A 115 -17.66 -15.20 -11.90
N VAL A 116 -18.34 -14.23 -11.29
CA VAL A 116 -18.73 -14.26 -9.88
C VAL A 116 -20.18 -14.75 -9.80
N PRO A 117 -20.46 -15.84 -9.04
CA PRO A 117 -21.82 -16.30 -8.78
C PRO A 117 -22.67 -15.18 -8.13
N GLN A 118 -23.94 -15.10 -8.52
CA GLN A 118 -24.86 -14.12 -7.95
C GLN A 118 -25.00 -14.30 -6.42
N SER A 119 -24.95 -15.55 -5.95
CA SER A 119 -24.97 -15.89 -4.51
C SER A 119 -23.89 -15.17 -3.69
N ASP A 120 -22.70 -14.98 -4.27
CA ASP A 120 -21.58 -14.34 -3.57
C ASP A 120 -21.80 -12.83 -3.43
N LEU A 121 -22.41 -12.22 -4.46
CA LEU A 121 -22.82 -10.82 -4.41
C LEU A 121 -23.99 -10.60 -3.43
N ASP A 122 -24.91 -11.54 -3.37
CA ASP A 122 -26.03 -11.49 -2.42
C ASP A 122 -25.53 -11.70 -0.98
N ASP A 123 -24.54 -12.59 -0.76
CA ASP A 123 -23.88 -12.75 0.54
C ASP A 123 -23.15 -11.47 0.97
N LEU A 124 -22.42 -10.82 0.06
CA LEU A 124 -21.78 -9.51 0.31
C LEU A 124 -22.81 -8.48 0.78
N ARG A 125 -23.93 -8.31 0.05
CA ARG A 125 -24.99 -7.37 0.42
C ARG A 125 -25.62 -7.70 1.76
N ARG A 126 -25.87 -8.99 2.03
CA ARG A 126 -26.41 -9.47 3.31
C ARG A 126 -25.47 -9.14 4.47
N ARG A 127 -24.16 -9.33 4.31
CA ARG A 127 -23.16 -9.03 5.34
C ARG A 127 -23.01 -7.53 5.55
N ILE A 128 -23.06 -6.73 4.48
CA ILE A 128 -23.10 -5.27 4.58
C ILE A 128 -24.31 -4.81 5.40
N ALA A 129 -25.51 -5.34 5.11
CA ALA A 129 -26.73 -5.00 5.85
C ALA A 129 -26.67 -5.41 7.33
N ALA A 130 -25.93 -6.47 7.66
CA ALA A 130 -25.74 -6.98 9.02
C ALA A 130 -24.56 -6.33 9.77
N THR A 131 -23.91 -5.32 9.22
CA THR A 131 -22.73 -4.68 9.83
C THR A 131 -23.07 -4.12 11.21
N ARG A 132 -22.28 -4.51 12.20
CA ARG A 132 -22.27 -3.90 13.53
C ARG A 132 -21.24 -2.78 13.55
N TRP A 133 -21.69 -1.57 13.75
CA TRP A 133 -20.83 -0.39 13.78
C TRP A 133 -20.27 -0.14 15.18
N PRO A 134 -19.00 0.30 15.28
CA PRO A 134 -18.42 0.76 16.55
C PRO A 134 -18.99 2.14 16.90
N ASP A 135 -18.62 2.63 18.07
CA ASP A 135 -18.74 4.05 18.41
C ASP A 135 -17.86 4.93 17.50
N ARG A 136 -18.19 6.22 17.50
CA ARG A 136 -17.49 7.22 16.66
C ARG A 136 -16.07 7.46 17.18
N GLU A 137 -15.17 7.80 16.26
CA GLU A 137 -13.86 8.36 16.57
C GLU A 137 -13.96 9.60 17.48
N THR A 138 -12.95 9.83 18.33
CA THR A 138 -12.90 10.95 19.28
C THR A 138 -12.13 12.17 18.75
N VAL A 139 -11.69 12.12 17.49
CA VAL A 139 -10.95 13.16 16.80
C VAL A 139 -11.74 13.70 15.61
N ALA A 140 -11.44 14.91 15.18
CA ALA A 140 -12.11 15.53 14.05
C ALA A 140 -11.48 15.22 12.69
N ASP A 141 -10.35 14.51 12.70
CA ASP A 141 -9.59 14.15 11.50
C ASP A 141 -9.51 12.62 11.31
N ARG A 142 -8.65 12.14 10.40
CA ARG A 142 -8.45 10.71 10.11
C ARG A 142 -7.29 10.08 10.89
N SER A 143 -6.80 10.69 11.95
CA SER A 143 -5.67 10.18 12.73
C SER A 143 -5.99 8.87 13.49
N GLN A 144 -7.28 8.57 13.70
CA GLN A 144 -7.77 7.30 14.24
C GLN A 144 -8.29 6.33 13.16
N GLY A 145 -8.13 6.65 11.89
CA GLY A 145 -8.62 5.86 10.75
C GLY A 145 -9.69 6.57 9.93
N ALA A 146 -10.40 5.84 9.06
CA ALA A 146 -11.53 6.38 8.31
C ALA A 146 -12.64 6.82 9.28
N GLN A 147 -13.18 8.03 9.09
CA GLN A 147 -14.27 8.54 9.94
C GLN A 147 -15.53 7.71 9.76
N LEU A 148 -16.23 7.42 10.86
CA LEU A 148 -17.37 6.51 10.91
C LEU A 148 -18.46 6.86 9.90
N ASP A 149 -18.85 8.13 9.81
CA ASP A 149 -19.91 8.58 8.90
C ASP A 149 -19.51 8.46 7.42
N GLN A 150 -18.24 8.71 7.08
CA GLN A 150 -17.71 8.52 5.73
C GLN A 150 -17.70 7.03 5.35
N LEU A 151 -17.22 6.17 6.25
CA LEU A 151 -17.19 4.72 6.01
C LEU A 151 -18.61 4.15 5.94
N GLN A 152 -19.54 4.58 6.79
CA GLN A 152 -20.94 4.19 6.74
C GLN A 152 -21.60 4.58 5.41
N ALA A 153 -21.33 5.79 4.90
CA ALA A 153 -21.85 6.24 3.62
C ALA A 153 -21.29 5.41 2.46
N LEU A 154 -19.99 5.10 2.47
CA LEU A 154 -19.34 4.25 1.47
C LEU A 154 -19.92 2.82 1.48
N VAL A 155 -19.98 2.19 2.65
CA VAL A 155 -20.46 0.82 2.81
C VAL A 155 -21.95 0.69 2.48
N ARG A 156 -22.76 1.71 2.80
CA ARG A 156 -24.17 1.75 2.38
C ARG A 156 -24.26 1.76 0.85
N TYR A 157 -23.53 2.66 0.20
CA TYR A 157 -23.47 2.72 -1.27
C TYR A 157 -23.03 1.39 -1.87
N TRP A 158 -22.03 0.74 -1.27
CA TRP A 158 -21.53 -0.57 -1.68
C TRP A 158 -22.62 -1.65 -1.64
N GLY A 159 -23.50 -1.60 -0.63
CA GLY A 159 -24.60 -2.56 -0.47
C GLY A 159 -25.83 -2.28 -1.33
N THR A 160 -26.01 -1.05 -1.83
CA THR A 160 -27.24 -0.62 -2.51
C THR A 160 -27.05 -0.28 -3.99
N ASP A 161 -26.21 0.72 -4.28
CA ASP A 161 -26.11 1.32 -5.62
C ASP A 161 -24.92 0.84 -6.43
N TYR A 162 -23.90 0.29 -5.77
CA TYR A 162 -22.71 -0.25 -6.44
C TYR A 162 -23.03 -1.54 -7.18
N ASP A 163 -22.53 -1.66 -8.41
CA ASP A 163 -22.75 -2.82 -9.28
C ASP A 163 -21.43 -3.47 -9.72
N TRP A 164 -21.08 -4.59 -9.10
CA TRP A 164 -19.92 -5.41 -9.48
C TRP A 164 -19.94 -5.86 -10.94
N ARG A 165 -21.12 -6.08 -11.53
CA ARG A 165 -21.22 -6.54 -12.91
C ARG A 165 -20.58 -5.58 -13.92
N ARG A 166 -20.51 -4.30 -13.58
CA ARG A 166 -19.78 -3.30 -14.38
C ARG A 166 -18.27 -3.51 -14.30
N ALA A 167 -17.72 -3.80 -13.11
CA ALA A 167 -16.32 -4.12 -12.90
C ALA A 167 -15.93 -5.45 -13.61
N GLU A 168 -16.75 -6.48 -13.44
CA GLU A 168 -16.60 -7.77 -14.10
C GLU A 168 -16.59 -7.62 -15.63
N ALA A 169 -17.51 -6.83 -16.19
CA ALA A 169 -17.56 -6.56 -17.63
C ALA A 169 -16.31 -5.79 -18.12
N ARG A 170 -15.81 -4.83 -17.35
CA ARG A 170 -14.57 -4.09 -17.65
C ARG A 170 -13.35 -5.04 -17.70
N LEU A 171 -13.24 -5.95 -16.75
CA LEU A 171 -12.17 -6.95 -16.74
C LEU A 171 -12.30 -7.89 -17.93
N ASN A 172 -13.50 -8.42 -18.19
CA ASN A 172 -13.75 -9.36 -19.30
C ASN A 172 -13.67 -8.73 -20.70
N ALA A 173 -13.68 -7.40 -20.80
CA ALA A 173 -13.37 -6.70 -22.05
C ALA A 173 -11.86 -6.74 -22.41
N LEU A 174 -11.00 -7.17 -21.48
CA LEU A 174 -9.56 -7.26 -21.66
C LEU A 174 -9.14 -8.73 -21.84
N PRO A 175 -8.12 -9.01 -22.67
CA PRO A 175 -7.57 -10.36 -22.78
C PRO A 175 -6.90 -10.75 -21.46
N GLN A 176 -7.44 -11.76 -20.77
CA GLN A 176 -6.95 -12.30 -19.53
C GLN A 176 -6.56 -13.75 -19.65
N PHE A 177 -5.57 -14.15 -18.91
CA PHE A 177 -5.01 -15.49 -18.95
C PHE A 177 -4.56 -15.93 -17.57
N VAL A 178 -4.31 -17.23 -17.42
CA VAL A 178 -3.70 -17.85 -16.25
C VAL A 178 -2.63 -18.84 -16.69
N THR A 179 -1.50 -18.88 -15.96
CA THR A 179 -0.45 -19.89 -16.13
C THR A 179 0.10 -20.27 -14.77
N THR A 180 0.47 -21.52 -14.58
CA THR A 180 1.03 -21.97 -13.29
C THR A 180 2.54 -21.74 -13.28
N ILE A 181 3.05 -21.05 -12.24
CA ILE A 181 4.50 -20.80 -12.05
C ILE A 181 4.85 -21.19 -10.62
N ASP A 182 5.82 -22.08 -10.47
CA ASP A 182 6.26 -22.62 -9.17
C ASP A 182 5.08 -23.14 -8.32
N GLY A 183 4.10 -23.80 -8.95
CA GLY A 183 2.94 -24.38 -8.31
C GLY A 183 1.83 -23.38 -7.94
N VAL A 184 1.94 -22.11 -8.32
CA VAL A 184 0.93 -21.07 -8.10
C VAL A 184 0.38 -20.60 -9.43
N ASP A 185 -0.95 -20.59 -9.57
CA ASP A 185 -1.63 -20.01 -10.73
C ASP A 185 -1.50 -18.48 -10.70
N ILE A 186 -0.91 -17.93 -11.74
CA ILE A 186 -0.76 -16.49 -11.95
C ILE A 186 -1.76 -16.04 -12.99
N GLN A 187 -2.76 -15.28 -12.54
CA GLN A 187 -3.68 -14.58 -13.44
C GLN A 187 -3.01 -13.30 -13.93
N PHE A 188 -3.20 -12.96 -15.21
CA PHE A 188 -2.64 -11.74 -15.78
C PHE A 188 -3.48 -11.21 -16.93
N ILE A 189 -3.43 -9.89 -17.12
CA ILE A 189 -3.95 -9.20 -18.30
C ILE A 189 -2.80 -9.05 -19.29
N HIS A 190 -3.03 -9.34 -20.58
CA HIS A 190 -2.02 -9.19 -21.62
C HIS A 190 -2.62 -8.50 -22.84
N VAL A 191 -2.31 -7.23 -23.03
CA VAL A 191 -2.79 -6.42 -24.15
C VAL A 191 -1.64 -6.07 -25.09
N ARG A 192 -1.71 -6.59 -26.30
CA ARG A 192 -0.76 -6.24 -27.36
C ARG A 192 -1.12 -4.92 -28.00
N SER A 193 -0.12 -4.12 -28.29
CA SER A 193 -0.27 -2.92 -29.08
C SER A 193 -0.62 -3.25 -30.54
N ARG A 194 -1.41 -2.38 -31.18
CA ARG A 194 -1.60 -2.41 -32.62
C ARG A 194 -0.41 -1.83 -33.40
N HIS A 195 0.48 -1.10 -32.73
CA HIS A 195 1.66 -0.51 -33.34
C HIS A 195 2.78 -1.55 -33.45
N PRO A 196 3.51 -1.60 -34.58
CA PRO A 196 4.62 -2.52 -34.77
C PRO A 196 5.78 -2.17 -33.83
N ASN A 197 6.54 -3.20 -33.40
CA ASN A 197 7.71 -3.04 -32.56
C ASN A 197 7.42 -2.40 -31.17
N ALA A 198 6.20 -2.59 -30.65
CA ALA A 198 5.88 -2.21 -29.29
C ALA A 198 6.85 -2.88 -28.30
N LEU A 199 7.33 -2.11 -27.32
CA LEU A 199 8.25 -2.63 -26.29
C LEU A 199 7.44 -3.43 -25.26
N PRO A 200 7.76 -4.71 -25.00
CA PRO A 200 7.07 -5.46 -23.95
C PRO A 200 7.33 -4.85 -22.58
N LEU A 201 6.26 -4.67 -21.80
CA LEU A 201 6.28 -4.04 -20.49
C LEU A 201 5.48 -4.88 -19.50
N VAL A 202 6.12 -5.35 -18.43
CA VAL A 202 5.42 -5.90 -17.28
C VAL A 202 5.21 -4.80 -16.23
N ILE A 203 3.94 -4.64 -15.77
CA ILE A 203 3.58 -3.65 -14.75
C ILE A 203 3.02 -4.38 -13.54
N THR A 204 3.56 -4.11 -12.37
CA THR A 204 3.16 -4.76 -11.12
C THR A 204 2.46 -3.76 -10.19
N HIS A 205 1.25 -4.13 -9.74
CA HIS A 205 0.49 -3.37 -8.74
C HIS A 205 1.02 -3.58 -7.32
N GLY A 206 0.39 -2.92 -6.32
CA GLY A 206 0.76 -3.04 -4.92
C GLY A 206 -0.41 -3.35 -3.98
N TRP A 207 -0.23 -3.05 -2.69
CA TRP A 207 -1.24 -3.18 -1.64
C TRP A 207 -1.66 -1.78 -1.14
N PRO A 208 -2.95 -1.52 -0.89
CA PRO A 208 -4.12 -2.38 -1.03
C PRO A 208 -4.75 -2.36 -2.42
N GLY A 209 -4.00 -2.01 -3.46
CA GLY A 209 -4.46 -2.01 -4.83
C GLY A 209 -4.48 -3.39 -5.47
N SER A 210 -4.85 -3.42 -6.74
CA SER A 210 -4.88 -4.60 -7.59
C SER A 210 -4.69 -4.21 -9.06
N VAL A 211 -4.99 -5.11 -9.99
CA VAL A 211 -5.01 -4.79 -11.43
C VAL A 211 -5.94 -3.62 -11.76
N PHE A 212 -6.95 -3.33 -10.92
CA PHE A 212 -7.87 -2.21 -11.14
C PHE A 212 -7.18 -0.86 -11.17
N GLU A 213 -6.13 -0.65 -10.38
CA GLU A 213 -5.37 0.61 -10.38
C GLU A 213 -4.65 0.87 -11.72
N LEU A 214 -4.42 -0.18 -12.52
CA LEU A 214 -3.65 -0.12 -13.76
C LEU A 214 -4.52 -0.10 -15.03
N LEU A 215 -5.84 -0.33 -14.93
CA LEU A 215 -6.69 -0.47 -16.12
C LEU A 215 -6.72 0.80 -16.99
N ARG A 216 -6.66 1.98 -16.35
CA ARG A 216 -6.73 3.27 -17.07
C ARG A 216 -5.48 3.60 -17.88
N VAL A 217 -4.34 2.96 -17.58
CA VAL A 217 -3.08 3.21 -18.30
C VAL A 217 -2.86 2.27 -19.49
N ILE A 218 -3.66 1.21 -19.61
CA ILE A 218 -3.54 0.24 -20.70
C ILE A 218 -3.66 0.94 -22.07
N GLY A 219 -4.74 1.70 -22.29
CA GLY A 219 -4.95 2.44 -23.53
C GLY A 219 -3.80 3.39 -23.85
N PRO A 220 -3.47 4.34 -22.95
CA PRO A 220 -2.36 5.28 -23.15
C PRO A 220 -1.00 4.62 -23.42
N LEU A 221 -0.75 3.41 -22.93
CA LEU A 221 0.49 2.68 -23.16
C LEU A 221 0.46 1.83 -24.42
N THR A 222 -0.67 1.18 -24.75
CA THR A 222 -0.75 0.28 -25.90
C THR A 222 -1.08 0.99 -27.21
N ASP A 223 -1.78 2.13 -27.15
CA ASP A 223 -2.14 2.97 -28.29
C ASP A 223 -1.85 4.45 -28.02
N PRO A 224 -0.57 4.84 -27.83
CA PRO A 224 -0.23 6.20 -27.46
C PRO A 224 -0.71 7.26 -28.46
N THR A 225 -0.92 6.91 -29.72
CA THR A 225 -1.39 7.85 -30.74
C THR A 225 -2.81 8.37 -30.50
N ALA A 226 -3.67 7.57 -29.85
CA ALA A 226 -5.00 7.99 -29.43
C ALA A 226 -4.96 8.96 -28.21
N TYR A 227 -3.80 9.10 -27.56
CA TYR A 227 -3.57 9.89 -26.34
C TYR A 227 -2.45 10.93 -26.52
N GLY A 228 -2.25 11.46 -27.73
CA GLY A 228 -1.28 12.50 -28.03
C GLY A 228 0.19 12.06 -28.00
N GLY A 229 0.47 10.79 -27.90
CA GLY A 229 1.80 10.21 -27.97
C GLY A 229 2.19 9.76 -29.38
N ARG A 230 3.33 9.07 -29.52
CA ARG A 230 3.86 8.59 -30.79
C ARG A 230 3.77 7.07 -30.87
N ALA A 231 3.59 6.54 -32.08
CA ALA A 231 3.51 5.09 -32.32
C ALA A 231 4.74 4.32 -31.79
N GLU A 232 5.92 4.96 -31.87
CA GLU A 232 7.17 4.38 -31.41
C GLU A 232 7.23 4.21 -29.88
N ASP A 233 6.40 4.93 -29.13
CA ASP A 233 6.35 4.86 -27.68
C ASP A 233 5.39 3.77 -27.16
N ALA A 234 4.79 2.97 -28.07
CA ALA A 234 3.84 1.94 -27.71
C ALA A 234 4.46 0.75 -26.95
N PHE A 235 3.66 0.14 -26.07
CA PHE A 235 4.03 -1.06 -25.34
C PHE A 235 3.06 -2.22 -25.58
N ASP A 236 3.58 -3.44 -25.57
CA ASP A 236 2.78 -4.63 -25.24
C ASP A 236 2.74 -4.73 -23.71
N VAL A 237 1.56 -4.64 -23.10
CA VAL A 237 1.40 -4.53 -21.65
C VAL A 237 1.00 -5.86 -21.06
N VAL A 238 1.75 -6.30 -20.05
CA VAL A 238 1.46 -7.47 -19.21
C VAL A 238 1.27 -7.00 -17.77
N ILE A 239 0.09 -7.29 -17.20
CA ILE A 239 -0.26 -6.90 -15.82
C ILE A 239 -0.58 -8.18 -15.04
N PRO A 240 0.42 -8.79 -14.38
CA PRO A 240 0.16 -9.94 -13.54
C PRO A 240 -0.46 -9.53 -12.21
N THR A 241 -1.43 -10.31 -11.74
CA THR A 241 -1.91 -10.24 -10.36
C THR A 241 -0.89 -10.90 -9.44
N LEU A 242 -0.48 -10.20 -8.38
CA LEU A 242 0.46 -10.73 -7.39
C LEU A 242 -0.03 -12.05 -6.78
N PRO A 243 0.86 -13.02 -6.47
CA PRO A 243 0.51 -14.24 -5.75
C PRO A 243 -0.19 -13.92 -4.43
N GLY A 244 -1.34 -14.54 -4.18
CA GLY A 244 -2.15 -14.28 -3.00
C GLY A 244 -3.09 -13.08 -3.10
N TYR A 245 -3.16 -12.41 -4.26
CA TYR A 245 -4.05 -11.29 -4.56
C TYR A 245 -5.07 -11.68 -5.62
N GLY A 246 -6.22 -11.04 -5.59
CA GLY A 246 -7.24 -11.13 -6.64
C GLY A 246 -7.46 -12.56 -7.14
N PHE A 247 -7.38 -12.75 -8.45
CA PHE A 247 -7.61 -14.06 -9.09
C PHE A 247 -6.35 -14.93 -9.22
N SER A 248 -5.19 -14.48 -8.76
CA SER A 248 -4.03 -15.37 -8.66
C SER A 248 -4.16 -16.36 -7.51
N GLY A 249 -3.51 -17.50 -7.64
CA GLY A 249 -3.43 -18.53 -6.62
C GLY A 249 -2.81 -18.01 -5.33
N ARG A 250 -3.21 -18.60 -4.22
CA ARG A 250 -2.63 -18.29 -2.90
C ARG A 250 -1.49 -19.24 -2.62
N PRO A 251 -0.27 -18.74 -2.37
CA PRO A 251 0.82 -19.60 -1.93
C PRO A 251 0.43 -20.40 -0.67
N THR A 252 0.69 -21.69 -0.71
CA THR A 252 0.46 -22.61 0.42
C THR A 252 1.72 -22.84 1.25
N GLU A 253 2.87 -22.36 0.75
CA GLU A 253 4.18 -22.45 1.38
C GLU A 253 4.80 -21.06 1.51
N THR A 254 5.76 -20.90 2.42
CA THR A 254 6.58 -19.70 2.57
C THR A 254 7.55 -19.54 1.42
N GLY A 255 8.16 -18.33 1.30
CA GLY A 255 9.18 -18.03 0.30
C GLY A 255 8.65 -17.31 -0.95
N TRP A 256 7.38 -16.90 -0.99
CA TRP A 256 6.82 -16.08 -2.06
C TRP A 256 7.02 -14.57 -1.79
N GLY A 257 8.23 -14.20 -1.38
CA GLY A 257 8.64 -12.80 -1.27
C GLY A 257 8.99 -12.16 -2.62
N PRO A 258 9.35 -10.86 -2.63
CA PRO A 258 9.61 -10.09 -3.85
C PRO A 258 10.64 -10.72 -4.79
N ASP A 259 11.67 -11.35 -4.26
CA ASP A 259 12.73 -12.01 -5.09
C ASP A 259 12.18 -13.21 -5.88
N ARG A 260 11.25 -13.98 -5.33
CA ARG A 260 10.61 -15.11 -6.04
C ARG A 260 9.59 -14.60 -7.05
N ILE A 261 8.81 -13.59 -6.69
CA ILE A 261 7.85 -12.95 -7.60
C ILE A 261 8.58 -12.36 -8.81
N ALA A 262 9.74 -11.70 -8.59
CA ALA A 262 10.57 -11.18 -9.67
C ALA A 262 11.02 -12.28 -10.66
N ARG A 263 11.42 -13.46 -10.16
CA ARG A 263 11.73 -14.62 -11.02
C ARG A 263 10.50 -15.12 -11.77
N ALA A 264 9.36 -15.15 -11.11
CA ALA A 264 8.11 -15.58 -11.73
C ALA A 264 7.70 -14.64 -12.88
N TRP A 265 7.92 -13.33 -12.76
CA TRP A 265 7.67 -12.36 -13.84
C TRP A 265 8.60 -12.56 -15.04
N ASP A 266 9.88 -12.88 -14.82
CA ASP A 266 10.77 -13.25 -15.92
C ASP A 266 10.30 -14.53 -16.64
N VAL A 267 9.89 -15.55 -15.87
CA VAL A 267 9.30 -16.78 -16.43
C VAL A 267 8.05 -16.47 -17.24
N LEU A 268 7.16 -15.62 -16.72
CA LEU A 268 5.93 -15.20 -17.42
C LEU A 268 6.26 -14.53 -18.76
N MET A 269 7.17 -13.54 -18.75
CA MET A 269 7.55 -12.83 -19.97
C MET A 269 8.15 -13.76 -21.02
N LYS A 270 8.98 -14.71 -20.62
CA LYS A 270 9.57 -15.73 -21.50
C LYS A 270 8.50 -16.70 -22.04
N ARG A 271 7.51 -17.10 -21.24
CA ARG A 271 6.39 -17.94 -21.71
C ARG A 271 5.54 -17.22 -22.75
N LEU A 272 5.42 -15.89 -22.66
CA LEU A 272 4.76 -15.05 -23.66
C LEU A 272 5.59 -14.82 -24.94
N GLY A 273 6.83 -15.35 -24.98
CA GLY A 273 7.75 -15.21 -26.12
C GLY A 273 8.57 -13.91 -26.12
N TYR A 274 8.55 -13.14 -25.04
CA TYR A 274 9.31 -11.90 -24.94
C TYR A 274 10.76 -12.17 -24.50
N THR A 275 11.70 -11.88 -25.39
CA THR A 275 13.15 -12.00 -25.14
C THR A 275 13.79 -10.68 -24.72
N ASP A 276 13.13 -9.55 -24.98
CA ASP A 276 13.52 -8.21 -24.58
C ASP A 276 12.30 -7.53 -23.98
N TYR A 277 12.40 -7.00 -22.77
CA TYR A 277 11.28 -6.33 -22.07
C TYR A 277 11.77 -5.34 -21.02
N VAL A 278 10.87 -4.52 -20.51
CA VAL A 278 11.09 -3.59 -19.39
C VAL A 278 10.07 -3.88 -18.28
N ALA A 279 10.36 -3.43 -17.07
CA ALA A 279 9.48 -3.61 -15.92
C ALA A 279 9.17 -2.29 -15.22
N GLN A 280 7.93 -2.15 -14.74
CA GLN A 280 7.47 -0.99 -13.98
C GLN A 280 6.71 -1.47 -12.74
N GLY A 281 6.80 -0.70 -11.63
CA GLY A 281 6.00 -0.94 -10.43
C GLY A 281 5.95 0.25 -9.48
N GLY A 282 4.86 0.32 -8.73
CA GLY A 282 4.67 1.18 -7.56
C GLY A 282 4.42 0.33 -6.33
N ASP A 283 4.55 0.84 -5.12
CA ASP A 283 4.34 0.12 -3.86
C ASP A 283 5.10 -1.24 -3.82
N TRP A 284 4.42 -2.36 -3.53
CA TRP A 284 5.02 -3.70 -3.64
C TRP A 284 5.52 -4.01 -5.05
N GLY A 285 4.83 -3.50 -6.06
CA GLY A 285 5.29 -3.59 -7.44
C GLY A 285 6.66 -2.95 -7.65
N ALA A 286 6.99 -1.85 -6.94
CA ALA A 286 8.33 -1.26 -6.98
C ALA A 286 9.38 -2.19 -6.39
N VAL A 287 9.10 -2.81 -5.23
CA VAL A 287 10.02 -3.76 -4.58
C VAL A 287 10.28 -4.99 -5.47
N VAL A 288 9.23 -5.51 -6.13
CA VAL A 288 9.36 -6.61 -7.11
C VAL A 288 10.16 -6.17 -8.32
N THR A 289 9.90 -4.97 -8.84
CA THR A 289 10.61 -4.40 -10.01
C THR A 289 12.09 -4.17 -9.71
N GLU A 290 12.43 -3.65 -8.53
CA GLU A 290 13.81 -3.51 -8.07
C GLU A 290 14.49 -4.88 -7.90
N ALA A 291 13.76 -5.89 -7.41
CA ALA A 291 14.26 -7.26 -7.34
C ALA A 291 14.53 -7.84 -8.74
N MET A 292 13.67 -7.57 -9.74
CA MET A 292 13.94 -7.90 -11.15
C MET A 292 15.20 -7.19 -11.64
N GLY A 293 15.34 -5.89 -11.36
CA GLY A 293 16.51 -5.09 -11.71
C GLY A 293 17.79 -5.66 -11.13
N ARG A 294 17.80 -6.07 -9.87
CA ARG A 294 18.94 -6.67 -9.18
C ARG A 294 19.29 -8.07 -9.74
N GLN A 295 18.27 -8.88 -10.05
CA GLN A 295 18.47 -10.19 -10.67
C GLN A 295 18.95 -10.08 -12.11
N ALA A 296 18.62 -8.98 -12.78
CA ALA A 296 18.99 -8.65 -14.16
C ALA A 296 18.86 -9.84 -15.12
N PRO A 297 17.69 -10.50 -15.21
CA PRO A 297 17.53 -11.65 -16.10
C PRO A 297 17.81 -11.24 -17.56
N ALA A 298 18.32 -12.18 -18.33
CA ALA A 298 18.55 -11.94 -19.74
C ALA A 298 17.25 -11.51 -20.42
N GLY A 299 17.26 -10.35 -21.09
CA GLY A 299 16.10 -9.73 -21.72
C GLY A 299 15.53 -8.54 -20.94
N LEU A 300 15.76 -8.39 -19.64
CA LEU A 300 15.38 -7.18 -18.92
C LEU A 300 16.28 -6.00 -19.32
N ARG A 301 15.73 -5.00 -19.97
CA ARG A 301 16.47 -3.86 -20.51
C ARG A 301 16.54 -2.66 -19.59
N GLY A 302 15.64 -2.57 -18.61
CA GLY A 302 15.59 -1.50 -17.63
C GLY A 302 14.33 -1.59 -16.79
N ILE A 303 14.31 -0.81 -15.72
CA ILE A 303 13.19 -0.72 -14.78
C ILE A 303 12.74 0.71 -14.58
N HIS A 304 11.48 0.89 -14.19
CA HIS A 304 10.92 2.18 -13.76
C HIS A 304 10.10 2.00 -12.49
N VAL A 305 10.26 2.89 -11.53
CA VAL A 305 9.50 2.85 -10.26
C VAL A 305 9.01 4.25 -9.88
N ASN A 306 7.86 4.30 -9.20
CA ASN A 306 7.31 5.54 -8.62
C ASN A 306 7.30 5.54 -7.08
N LEU A 307 7.77 4.47 -6.46
CA LEU A 307 8.11 4.42 -5.02
C LEU A 307 9.49 3.74 -4.89
N PRO A 308 10.61 4.47 -5.11
CA PRO A 308 11.93 3.88 -5.13
C PRO A 308 12.47 3.61 -3.72
N ALA A 309 13.19 2.52 -3.53
CA ALA A 309 13.96 2.27 -2.32
C ALA A 309 15.26 3.10 -2.34
N ALA A 310 15.16 4.37 -2.00
CA ALA A 310 16.27 5.33 -2.08
C ALA A 310 16.69 5.93 -0.72
N VAL A 311 16.06 5.54 0.40
CA VAL A 311 16.40 6.10 1.71
C VAL A 311 17.80 5.63 2.16
N PRO A 312 18.73 6.57 2.42
CA PRO A 312 20.09 6.22 2.83
C PRO A 312 20.14 5.52 4.18
N PRO A 313 21.12 4.65 4.45
CA PRO A 313 21.23 3.89 5.70
C PRO A 313 21.27 4.76 6.96
N GLU A 314 21.97 5.89 6.92
CA GLU A 314 22.06 6.83 8.06
C GLU A 314 20.71 7.49 8.38
N VAL A 315 19.89 7.75 7.35
CA VAL A 315 18.53 8.27 7.51
C VAL A 315 17.64 7.19 8.14
N VAL A 316 17.71 5.95 7.63
CA VAL A 316 16.99 4.79 8.20
C VAL A 316 17.36 4.58 9.68
N ALA A 317 18.64 4.66 10.01
CA ALA A 317 19.11 4.52 11.40
C ALA A 317 18.58 5.61 12.32
N ALA A 318 18.57 6.88 11.84
CA ALA A 318 18.01 8.00 12.59
C ALA A 318 16.50 7.87 12.81
N LEU A 319 15.75 7.49 11.78
CA LEU A 319 14.31 7.20 11.87
C LEU A 319 14.01 6.06 12.84
N GLY A 320 14.76 4.97 12.77
CA GLY A 320 14.58 3.78 13.61
C GLY A 320 14.91 4.04 15.10
N SER A 321 15.89 4.89 15.38
CA SER A 321 16.24 5.28 16.77
C SER A 321 15.39 6.41 17.34
N GLY A 322 14.53 7.04 16.51
CA GLY A 322 13.81 8.27 16.88
C GLY A 322 14.73 9.48 17.08
N GLY A 323 15.98 9.40 16.59
CA GLY A 323 17.00 10.42 16.69
C GLY A 323 16.74 11.66 15.82
N PRO A 324 17.61 12.68 15.93
CA PRO A 324 17.55 13.85 15.07
C PRO A 324 17.94 13.49 13.63
N ALA A 325 17.57 14.37 12.68
CA ALA A 325 18.02 14.25 11.30
C ALA A 325 19.57 14.23 11.22
N PRO A 326 20.15 13.39 10.37
CA PRO A 326 21.58 13.38 10.14
C PRO A 326 22.11 14.78 9.75
N ALA A 327 23.36 15.09 10.12
CA ALA A 327 23.99 16.33 9.70
C ALA A 327 24.26 16.33 8.18
N GLY A 328 24.29 17.53 7.57
CA GLY A 328 24.67 17.69 6.18
C GLY A 328 23.55 17.41 5.15
N LEU A 329 22.31 17.15 5.59
CA LEU A 329 21.18 17.05 4.68
C LEU A 329 20.89 18.40 4.03
N THR A 330 20.61 18.41 2.72
CA THR A 330 20.01 19.55 2.03
C THR A 330 18.61 19.86 2.56
N ASP A 331 18.06 21.03 2.23
CA ASP A 331 16.69 21.39 2.66
C ASP A 331 15.64 20.39 2.15
N GLN A 332 15.77 19.90 0.93
CA GLN A 332 14.88 18.88 0.34
C GLN A 332 15.00 17.55 1.07
N GLU A 333 16.22 17.11 1.38
CA GLU A 333 16.47 15.87 2.13
C GLU A 333 15.96 15.95 3.55
N ARG A 334 16.12 17.13 4.20
CA ARG A 334 15.57 17.40 5.53
C ARG A 334 14.05 17.38 5.53
N ALA A 335 13.42 18.03 4.55
CA ALA A 335 11.97 18.00 4.42
C ALA A 335 11.45 16.56 4.22
N MET A 336 12.19 15.72 3.48
CA MET A 336 11.86 14.30 3.32
C MET A 336 12.06 13.52 4.62
N PHE A 337 13.16 13.75 5.34
CA PHE A 337 13.38 13.14 6.65
C PHE A 337 12.23 13.47 7.62
N ASP A 338 11.83 14.74 7.68
CA ASP A 338 10.77 15.21 8.58
C ASP A 338 9.40 14.58 8.20
N ALA A 339 9.11 14.44 6.91
CA ALA A 339 7.91 13.76 6.43
C ALA A 339 7.90 12.28 6.83
N LEU A 340 9.00 11.54 6.61
CA LEU A 340 9.14 10.15 7.03
C LEU A 340 9.09 9.98 8.54
N ASN A 341 9.75 10.85 9.29
CA ASN A 341 9.72 10.85 10.75
C ASN A 341 8.29 11.07 11.28
N GLY A 342 7.55 12.01 10.67
CA GLY A 342 6.13 12.21 10.95
C GLY A 342 5.28 10.98 10.63
N TYR A 343 5.52 10.35 9.50
CA TYR A 343 4.82 9.13 9.07
C TYR A 343 5.00 7.98 10.07
N TYR A 344 6.24 7.72 10.52
CA TYR A 344 6.51 6.67 11.50
C TYR A 344 6.04 7.04 12.90
N LYS A 345 6.33 8.26 13.40
CA LYS A 345 5.96 8.68 14.76
C LYS A 345 4.46 8.81 15.00
N LYS A 346 3.69 9.16 13.97
CA LYS A 346 2.23 9.24 14.06
C LYS A 346 1.54 7.88 13.95
N GLY A 347 2.29 6.80 13.79
CA GLY A 347 1.75 5.45 13.66
C GLY A 347 1.08 5.17 12.32
N THR A 348 1.20 6.06 11.33
CA THR A 348 0.61 5.86 10.00
C THR A 348 1.15 4.61 9.30
N ALA A 349 2.41 4.22 9.59
CA ALA A 349 3.02 2.98 9.11
C ALA A 349 2.57 1.71 9.85
N ALA A 350 1.74 1.82 10.90
CA ALA A 350 1.44 0.71 11.81
C ALA A 350 0.75 -0.48 11.10
N TYR A 351 -0.09 -0.23 10.09
CA TYR A 351 -0.72 -1.28 9.30
C TYR A 351 0.33 -2.24 8.67
N GLY A 352 1.37 -1.68 8.06
CA GLY A 352 2.46 -2.45 7.46
C GLY A 352 3.27 -3.21 8.51
N THR A 353 3.56 -2.58 9.65
CA THR A 353 4.23 -3.22 10.79
C THR A 353 3.40 -4.39 11.33
N PHE A 354 2.09 -4.22 11.44
CA PHE A 354 1.20 -5.29 11.90
C PHE A 354 1.15 -6.46 10.92
N MET A 355 1.02 -6.20 9.62
CA MET A 355 1.03 -7.24 8.58
C MET A 355 2.38 -7.95 8.48
N THR A 356 3.48 -7.25 8.70
CA THR A 356 4.83 -7.85 8.79
C THR A 356 4.92 -8.84 9.96
N ALA A 357 4.29 -8.52 11.10
CA ALA A 357 4.40 -9.33 12.32
C ALA A 357 3.35 -10.45 12.42
N ARG A 358 2.09 -10.17 12.07
CA ARG A 358 0.93 -11.03 12.34
C ARG A 358 -0.16 -10.92 11.26
N PRO A 359 0.13 -11.20 9.96
CA PRO A 359 -0.83 -11.04 8.87
C PRO A 359 -2.10 -11.88 9.05
N GLN A 360 -1.98 -13.07 9.61
CA GLN A 360 -3.13 -13.95 9.83
C GLN A 360 -4.15 -13.37 10.83
N ALA A 361 -3.69 -12.58 11.82
CA ALA A 361 -4.56 -12.08 12.88
C ALA A 361 -5.62 -11.09 12.36
N VAL A 362 -5.29 -10.23 11.39
CA VAL A 362 -6.26 -9.34 10.76
C VAL A 362 -7.20 -10.11 9.83
N GLY A 363 -6.72 -11.19 9.22
CA GLY A 363 -7.45 -11.99 8.25
C GLY A 363 -8.80 -12.48 8.74
N TYR A 364 -8.92 -12.87 10.03
CA TYR A 364 -10.17 -13.37 10.59
C TYR A 364 -11.30 -12.32 10.52
N GLY A 365 -11.02 -11.07 10.89
CA GLY A 365 -12.00 -9.99 10.82
C GLY A 365 -12.28 -9.53 9.38
N LEU A 366 -11.23 -9.49 8.56
CA LEU A 366 -11.34 -9.01 7.17
C LEU A 366 -12.06 -10.00 6.24
N THR A 367 -12.03 -11.29 6.58
CA THR A 367 -12.78 -12.35 5.86
C THR A 367 -14.26 -12.36 6.25
N ASP A 368 -14.61 -11.89 7.43
CA ASP A 368 -15.98 -11.97 7.95
C ASP A 368 -16.79 -10.68 7.77
N SER A 369 -16.14 -9.51 7.76
CA SER A 369 -16.80 -8.20 7.69
C SER A 369 -16.36 -7.39 6.47
N PRO A 370 -17.26 -7.14 5.47
CA PRO A 370 -16.96 -6.22 4.37
C PRO A 370 -16.63 -4.80 4.85
N ALA A 371 -17.35 -4.29 5.86
CA ALA A 371 -17.06 -3.00 6.45
C ALA A 371 -15.69 -2.96 7.17
N GLY A 372 -15.33 -4.05 7.85
CA GLY A 372 -14.01 -4.22 8.45
C GLY A 372 -12.90 -4.24 7.39
N LEU A 373 -13.13 -4.95 6.28
CA LEU A 373 -12.21 -4.97 5.15
C LEU A 373 -12.02 -3.57 4.57
N ALA A 374 -13.10 -2.86 4.25
CA ALA A 374 -13.03 -1.49 3.72
C ALA A 374 -12.28 -0.54 4.67
N GLY A 375 -12.62 -0.58 5.98
CA GLY A 375 -11.94 0.20 7.00
C GLY A 375 -10.44 -0.11 7.08
N TRP A 376 -10.06 -1.38 6.93
CA TRP A 376 -8.65 -1.80 6.94
C TRP A 376 -7.89 -1.37 5.68
N LEU A 377 -8.46 -1.51 4.48
CA LEU A 377 -7.80 -1.09 3.25
C LEU A 377 -7.61 0.44 3.21
N LEU A 378 -8.57 1.19 3.77
CA LEU A 378 -8.52 2.65 3.87
C LEU A 378 -7.51 3.20 4.90
N VAL A 379 -6.86 2.36 5.71
CA VAL A 379 -5.76 2.84 6.57
C VAL A 379 -4.51 3.20 5.76
N HIS A 380 -4.42 2.72 4.51
CA HIS A 380 -3.28 3.03 3.67
C HIS A 380 -3.21 4.54 3.39
N PRO A 381 -2.06 5.19 3.60
CA PRO A 381 -1.92 6.64 3.46
C PRO A 381 -2.18 7.16 2.04
N GLY A 382 -2.12 6.31 1.02
CA GLY A 382 -2.54 6.64 -0.34
C GLY A 382 -4.01 7.11 -0.43
N PHE A 383 -4.86 6.75 0.54
CA PHE A 383 -6.24 7.26 0.64
C PHE A 383 -6.39 8.50 1.53
N ALA A 384 -5.30 9.06 2.08
CA ALA A 384 -5.39 10.19 3.01
C ALA A 384 -6.15 11.39 2.43
N ASN A 385 -5.93 11.70 1.15
CA ASN A 385 -6.57 12.80 0.43
C ASN A 385 -7.77 12.38 -0.42
N TRP A 386 -8.18 11.12 -0.34
CA TRP A 386 -9.35 10.65 -1.08
C TRP A 386 -10.65 11.18 -0.48
N SER A 387 -11.52 11.73 -1.34
CA SER A 387 -12.74 12.45 -0.93
C SER A 387 -13.94 11.54 -0.64
N PHE A 388 -13.79 10.21 -0.64
CA PHE A 388 -14.92 9.26 -0.54
C PHE A 388 -15.99 9.47 -1.61
N GLY A 389 -15.60 10.02 -2.77
CA GLY A 389 -16.50 10.30 -3.89
C GLY A 389 -17.30 11.62 -3.76
N SER A 390 -17.03 12.45 -2.75
CA SER A 390 -17.64 13.79 -2.65
C SER A 390 -17.14 14.76 -3.73
N ASN A 391 -15.95 14.52 -4.29
CA ASN A 391 -15.43 15.20 -5.47
C ASN A 391 -15.54 14.28 -6.69
N PRO A 392 -16.53 14.49 -7.59
CA PRO A 392 -16.75 13.60 -8.73
C PRO A 392 -15.65 13.68 -9.80
N LYS A 393 -14.76 14.67 -9.71
CA LYS A 393 -13.61 14.83 -10.63
C LYS A 393 -12.33 14.16 -10.11
N GLN A 394 -12.33 13.73 -8.85
CA GLN A 394 -11.16 13.04 -8.28
C GLN A 394 -11.14 11.59 -8.74
N LEU A 395 -9.95 11.13 -9.13
CA LEU A 395 -9.64 9.71 -9.33
C LEU A 395 -8.80 9.22 -8.12
N PRO A 396 -8.96 7.96 -7.73
CA PRO A 396 -10.01 7.04 -8.18
C PRO A 396 -11.42 7.49 -7.75
N THR A 397 -12.41 7.13 -8.55
CA THR A 397 -13.81 7.34 -8.19
C THR A 397 -14.24 6.41 -7.07
N LYS A 398 -15.42 6.64 -6.51
CA LYS A 398 -15.99 5.73 -5.50
C LYS A 398 -16.19 4.31 -6.04
N ASP A 399 -16.65 4.19 -7.29
CA ASP A 399 -16.79 2.88 -7.94
C ASP A 399 -15.44 2.21 -8.19
N ASP A 400 -14.42 2.95 -8.62
CA ASP A 400 -13.07 2.38 -8.80
C ASP A 400 -12.53 1.76 -7.50
N VAL A 401 -12.68 2.46 -6.36
CA VAL A 401 -12.25 1.96 -5.04
C VAL A 401 -13.07 0.74 -4.62
N LEU A 402 -14.38 0.75 -4.89
CA LEU A 402 -15.24 -0.39 -4.57
C LEU A 402 -15.04 -1.58 -5.52
N ASP A 403 -14.62 -1.37 -6.78
CA ASP A 403 -14.19 -2.45 -7.68
C ASP A 403 -13.02 -3.23 -7.05
N ASP A 404 -12.04 -2.51 -6.52
CA ASP A 404 -10.88 -3.08 -5.84
C ASP A 404 -11.25 -3.78 -4.52
N PHE A 405 -12.00 -3.12 -3.63
CA PHE A 405 -12.43 -3.71 -2.36
C PHE A 405 -13.33 -4.93 -2.56
N THR A 406 -14.19 -4.90 -3.58
CA THR A 406 -15.04 -6.02 -3.93
C THR A 406 -14.22 -7.19 -4.46
N LEU A 407 -13.15 -6.94 -5.23
CA LEU A 407 -12.22 -7.98 -5.65
C LEU A 407 -11.59 -8.67 -4.43
N TYR A 408 -11.04 -7.90 -3.48
CA TYR A 408 -10.48 -8.46 -2.24
C TYR A 408 -11.50 -9.31 -1.47
N TRP A 409 -12.74 -8.83 -1.39
CA TRP A 409 -13.82 -9.55 -0.71
C TRP A 409 -14.18 -10.87 -1.40
N LEU A 410 -14.52 -10.81 -2.68
CA LEU A 410 -15.00 -11.96 -3.46
C LEU A 410 -13.92 -13.04 -3.60
N THR A 411 -12.67 -12.66 -3.70
CA THR A 411 -11.55 -13.61 -3.76
C THR A 411 -11.03 -13.99 -2.38
N ASN A 412 -11.51 -13.36 -1.31
CA ASN A 412 -11.06 -13.58 0.08
C ASN A 412 -9.53 -13.50 0.21
N THR A 413 -8.92 -12.45 -0.35
CA THR A 413 -7.46 -12.30 -0.43
C THR A 413 -6.86 -11.31 0.58
N ALA A 414 -7.65 -10.81 1.52
CA ALA A 414 -7.16 -9.88 2.54
C ALA A 414 -5.98 -10.46 3.37
N ALA A 415 -6.11 -11.71 3.84
CA ALA A 415 -5.05 -12.35 4.62
C ALA A 415 -3.87 -12.80 3.75
N SER A 416 -4.12 -13.36 2.57
CA SER A 416 -3.06 -13.85 1.69
C SER A 416 -2.21 -12.72 1.11
N SER A 417 -2.81 -11.59 0.76
CA SER A 417 -2.08 -10.40 0.30
C SER A 417 -1.19 -9.81 1.40
N ALA A 418 -1.68 -9.79 2.66
CA ALA A 418 -0.92 -9.31 3.79
C ALA A 418 0.35 -10.14 4.08
N ARG A 419 0.38 -11.41 3.65
CA ARG A 419 1.56 -12.29 3.83
C ARG A 419 2.78 -11.79 3.06
N LEU A 420 2.64 -11.00 2.01
CA LEU A 420 3.76 -10.41 1.29
C LEU A 420 4.59 -9.49 2.21
N TYR A 421 3.95 -8.77 3.14
CA TYR A 421 4.64 -8.00 4.17
C TYR A 421 5.48 -8.90 5.09
N TRP A 422 4.92 -10.03 5.51
CA TRP A 422 5.61 -11.00 6.34
C TRP A 422 6.78 -11.66 5.60
N GLU A 423 6.62 -12.02 4.34
CA GLU A 423 7.67 -12.58 3.48
C GLU A 423 8.84 -11.60 3.27
N ASN A 424 8.60 -10.32 3.38
CA ASN A 424 9.62 -9.27 3.31
C ASN A 424 10.08 -8.80 4.71
N ALA A 425 9.75 -9.52 5.78
CA ALA A 425 10.06 -9.13 7.16
C ALA A 425 11.56 -8.82 7.35
N GLY A 426 11.84 -7.73 8.07
CA GLY A 426 13.20 -7.25 8.32
C GLY A 426 13.82 -6.44 7.18
N LYS A 427 13.15 -6.33 6.02
CA LYS A 427 13.58 -5.47 4.90
C LYS A 427 12.70 -4.23 4.84
N GLY A 428 13.27 -3.06 4.95
CA GLY A 428 12.53 -1.81 4.77
C GLY A 428 12.20 -1.59 3.29
N VAL A 429 10.92 -1.35 2.97
CA VAL A 429 10.46 -1.17 1.57
C VAL A 429 11.19 -0.02 0.88
N VAL A 430 11.41 1.10 1.59
CA VAL A 430 12.09 2.29 1.05
C VAL A 430 13.58 2.40 1.38
N SER A 431 14.14 1.40 2.06
CA SER A 431 15.56 1.37 2.43
C SER A 431 16.43 0.85 1.28
N SER A 432 17.31 1.71 0.75
CA SER A 432 18.25 1.36 -0.32
C SER A 432 19.17 0.19 0.06
N ALA A 433 19.64 0.17 1.30
CA ALA A 433 20.48 -0.90 1.82
C ALA A 433 19.73 -2.23 1.95
N ALA A 434 18.47 -2.17 2.46
CA ALA A 434 17.66 -3.38 2.62
C ALA A 434 17.28 -3.99 1.26
N GLN A 435 17.00 -3.15 0.25
CA GLN A 435 16.66 -3.59 -1.10
C GLN A 435 17.89 -3.76 -2.01
N ARG A 436 19.10 -3.46 -1.51
CA ARG A 436 20.36 -3.65 -2.24
C ARG A 436 20.35 -2.99 -3.63
N THR A 437 19.81 -1.76 -3.70
CA THR A 437 19.58 -1.05 -4.96
C THR A 437 20.86 -0.71 -5.72
N THR A 438 22.00 -0.57 -5.02
CA THR A 438 23.30 -0.35 -5.65
C THR A 438 23.79 -1.53 -6.51
N GLU A 439 23.18 -2.72 -6.35
CA GLU A 439 23.51 -3.92 -7.12
C GLU A 439 22.70 -4.03 -8.43
N ILE A 440 21.83 -3.05 -8.75
CA ILE A 440 21.01 -3.06 -9.97
C ILE A 440 21.87 -2.60 -11.15
N PRO A 441 22.22 -3.51 -12.10
CA PRO A 441 23.11 -3.18 -13.22
C PRO A 441 22.37 -2.59 -14.43
N VAL A 442 21.04 -2.70 -14.47
CA VAL A 442 20.22 -2.21 -15.59
C VAL A 442 19.82 -0.74 -15.39
N PRO A 443 19.53 0.01 -16.47
CA PRO A 443 19.03 1.39 -16.37
C PRO A 443 17.78 1.49 -15.49
N VAL A 444 17.78 2.49 -14.59
CA VAL A 444 16.68 2.76 -13.66
C VAL A 444 16.04 4.10 -14.00
N GLY A 445 14.72 4.11 -14.14
CA GLY A 445 13.89 5.30 -14.21
C GLY A 445 13.11 5.51 -12.91
N ILE A 446 12.96 6.75 -12.50
CA ILE A 446 12.18 7.14 -11.32
C ILE A 446 11.29 8.30 -11.67
N THR A 447 9.99 8.19 -11.34
CA THR A 447 9.07 9.34 -11.32
C THR A 447 8.57 9.56 -9.90
N VAL A 448 8.70 10.78 -9.39
CA VAL A 448 8.26 11.17 -8.05
C VAL A 448 6.95 11.94 -8.16
N PHE A 449 5.90 11.43 -7.52
CA PHE A 449 4.60 12.09 -7.43
C PHE A 449 4.51 12.90 -6.13
N PRO A 450 3.95 14.13 -6.14
CA PRO A 450 4.04 15.05 -5.01
C PRO A 450 3.28 14.60 -3.75
N GLU A 451 2.23 13.79 -3.92
CA GLU A 451 1.43 13.27 -2.81
C GLU A 451 1.77 11.81 -2.47
N GLU A 452 2.88 11.27 -3.04
CA GLU A 452 3.39 9.98 -2.61
C GLU A 452 3.83 10.05 -1.14
N VAL A 453 3.57 8.98 -0.39
CA VAL A 453 3.98 8.82 1.01
C VAL A 453 5.48 9.02 1.17
N TYR A 454 6.23 8.52 0.21
CA TYR A 454 7.66 8.64 0.12
C TYR A 454 8.10 9.31 -1.21
N ARG A 455 8.61 10.53 -1.11
CA ARG A 455 9.15 11.30 -2.24
C ARG A 455 10.68 11.25 -2.22
N ALA A 456 11.27 10.49 -3.13
CA ALA A 456 12.71 10.36 -3.18
C ALA A 456 13.39 11.66 -3.67
N PRO A 457 14.22 12.36 -2.87
CA PRO A 457 15.09 13.39 -3.38
C PRO A 457 16.05 12.85 -4.44
N GLN A 458 16.31 13.61 -5.51
CA GLN A 458 17.18 13.16 -6.59
C GLN A 458 18.60 12.78 -6.09
N THR A 459 19.10 13.46 -5.06
CA THR A 459 20.39 13.15 -4.44
C THR A 459 20.41 11.75 -3.82
N TRP A 460 19.33 11.36 -3.13
CA TRP A 460 19.20 10.02 -2.59
C TRP A 460 19.02 8.98 -3.70
N ALA A 461 18.21 9.30 -4.71
CA ALA A 461 18.00 8.42 -5.85
C ALA A 461 19.32 8.13 -6.60
N ARG A 462 20.13 9.14 -6.89
CA ARG A 462 21.44 8.97 -7.52
C ARG A 462 22.43 8.15 -6.69
N ARG A 463 22.35 8.28 -5.37
CA ARG A 463 23.18 7.51 -4.44
C ARG A 463 22.73 6.05 -4.36
N ALA A 464 21.43 5.81 -4.35
CA ALA A 464 20.86 4.47 -4.26
C ALA A 464 20.97 3.68 -5.57
N PHE A 465 20.86 4.36 -6.72
CA PHE A 465 20.83 3.75 -8.05
C PHE A 465 21.96 4.31 -8.94
N PRO A 466 23.12 3.67 -8.96
CA PRO A 466 24.25 4.11 -9.81
C PRO A 466 23.90 4.16 -11.31
N THR A 467 22.93 3.34 -11.73
CA THR A 467 22.43 3.25 -13.12
C THR A 467 21.21 4.13 -13.40
N LEU A 468 20.95 5.15 -12.55
CA LEU A 468 19.82 6.07 -12.72
C LEU A 468 19.94 6.81 -14.06
N SER A 469 19.03 6.49 -14.99
CA SER A 469 18.99 7.02 -16.37
C SER A 469 17.86 8.02 -16.61
N TYR A 470 16.82 7.99 -15.77
CA TYR A 470 15.69 8.90 -15.83
C TYR A 470 15.25 9.30 -14.42
N PHE A 471 14.99 10.59 -14.20
CA PHE A 471 14.44 11.10 -12.95
C PHE A 471 13.56 12.31 -13.25
N HIS A 472 12.31 12.28 -12.80
CA HIS A 472 11.40 13.41 -12.96
C HIS A 472 10.48 13.54 -11.75
N GLU A 473 10.30 14.76 -11.26
CA GLU A 473 9.32 15.13 -10.25
C GLU A 473 8.15 15.78 -10.98
N VAL A 474 6.97 15.15 -10.91
CA VAL A 474 5.76 15.64 -11.56
C VAL A 474 4.94 16.53 -10.63
N GLU A 475 4.00 17.30 -11.19
CA GLU A 475 3.26 18.31 -10.44
C GLU A 475 2.00 17.78 -9.74
N LYS A 476 1.53 16.56 -10.08
CA LYS A 476 0.24 16.02 -9.61
C LYS A 476 0.32 14.51 -9.41
N GLY A 477 -0.52 14.00 -8.50
CA GLY A 477 -0.69 12.60 -8.20
C GLY A 477 0.00 12.18 -6.93
N GLY A 478 -0.39 11.04 -6.43
CA GLY A 478 0.05 10.46 -5.17
C GLY A 478 0.46 9.01 -5.32
N HIS A 479 0.15 8.24 -4.30
CA HIS A 479 0.57 6.85 -4.18
C HIS A 479 0.04 5.96 -5.30
N PHE A 480 -1.25 6.08 -5.62
CA PHE A 480 -1.87 5.33 -6.70
C PHE A 480 -1.75 6.06 -8.04
N ALA A 481 -0.51 6.40 -8.41
CA ALA A 481 -0.19 7.28 -9.53
C ALA A 481 -0.91 6.92 -10.85
N ALA A 482 -0.93 5.62 -11.20
CA ALA A 482 -1.61 5.12 -12.39
C ALA A 482 -3.15 5.28 -12.32
N TRP A 483 -3.69 5.22 -11.12
CA TRP A 483 -5.12 5.37 -10.86
C TRP A 483 -5.55 6.83 -10.82
N GLU A 484 -4.74 7.67 -10.15
CA GLU A 484 -5.02 9.08 -9.91
C GLU A 484 -4.74 9.96 -11.12
N GLN A 485 -3.62 9.69 -11.83
CA GLN A 485 -3.10 10.50 -12.94
C GLN A 485 -2.62 9.61 -14.11
N PRO A 486 -3.53 8.84 -14.75
CA PRO A 486 -3.16 7.84 -15.75
C PRO A 486 -2.40 8.40 -16.95
N GLU A 487 -2.70 9.64 -17.38
CA GLU A 487 -2.04 10.28 -18.52
C GLU A 487 -0.61 10.71 -18.17
N ILE A 488 -0.42 11.29 -16.98
CA ILE A 488 0.92 11.66 -16.48
C ILE A 488 1.75 10.40 -16.32
N PHE A 489 1.22 9.39 -15.62
CA PHE A 489 1.89 8.12 -15.42
C PHE A 489 2.35 7.48 -16.74
N ALA A 490 1.46 7.38 -17.72
CA ALA A 490 1.80 6.79 -19.02
C ALA A 490 2.85 7.63 -19.78
N THR A 491 2.81 8.96 -19.64
CA THR A 491 3.78 9.86 -20.24
C THR A 491 5.17 9.65 -19.64
N GLU A 492 5.26 9.52 -18.33
CA GLU A 492 6.50 9.28 -17.60
C GLU A 492 7.11 7.92 -17.95
N VAL A 493 6.29 6.85 -17.96
CA VAL A 493 6.72 5.51 -18.36
C VAL A 493 7.27 5.51 -19.80
N ARG A 494 6.58 6.17 -20.73
CA ARG A 494 7.04 6.32 -22.13
C ARG A 494 8.38 7.07 -22.19
N ALA A 495 8.51 8.18 -21.47
CA ALA A 495 9.72 9.01 -21.45
C ALA A 495 10.92 8.24 -20.87
N SER A 496 10.72 7.55 -19.77
CA SER A 496 11.73 6.75 -19.08
C SER A 496 12.31 5.64 -19.97
N PHE A 497 11.46 4.92 -20.72
CA PHE A 497 11.88 3.78 -21.52
C PHE A 497 12.23 4.14 -22.98
N ARG A 498 12.02 5.39 -23.42
CA ARG A 498 12.33 5.81 -24.79
C ARG A 498 13.79 5.56 -25.19
N PRO A 499 14.81 5.85 -24.35
CA PRO A 499 16.21 5.59 -24.70
C PRO A 499 16.56 4.10 -24.82
N LEU A 500 15.75 3.21 -24.27
CA LEU A 500 15.99 1.75 -24.25
C LEU A 500 15.39 1.05 -25.46
N ARG A 501 14.67 1.76 -26.33
CA ARG A 501 14.12 1.20 -27.57
C ARG A 501 15.24 0.99 -28.58
N LYS A 502 15.17 -0.12 -29.34
CA LYS A 502 16.13 -0.36 -30.43
C LYS A 502 16.00 0.77 -31.43
N ALA A 503 17.13 1.31 -31.88
CA ALA A 503 17.16 2.20 -33.01
C ALA A 503 16.59 1.47 -34.23
N ARG A 504 15.75 2.12 -35.00
CA ARG A 504 15.22 1.59 -36.27
C ARG A 504 16.30 1.56 -37.34
#